data_33cbf0b11b980341ff8208d79106cfcc
#
_entry.id   33cbf0b11b980341ff8208d79106cfcc
#
_cell.length_a   1.000
_cell.length_b   1.000
_cell.length_c   1.000
_cell.angle_alpha   90.00
_cell.angle_beta   90.00
_cell.angle_gamma   90.00
#
_symmetry.space_group_name_H-M   'P 1'
#
loop_
_entity.id
_entity.type
_entity.pdbx_description
1 polymer ?
#
loop_
_entity_poly.entity_id
_entity_poly.type
_entity_poly.pdbx_seq_one_letter_code
_entity_poly.pdbx_strand_id
1 'polypeptide(L)'
;MNEEKMTLKESVRLTLRAWRFYWKNTPRFVLSTVLWALADAVSPYAVVWFSARLVAELSDARDPQALAVDVAWVLGVTALLTLVRSVLLHWKSVEREQLNWQLGHDCFMEKQMSMDYADEDSQQVYDLYNFIQQSESFCSGGNPNAVALLDSVSAAVFRILGGAVLSVGLFTARVPAGPLTVLNSPLCVPAVLVLILAVAWLSPVCASSAGISSPDIEEEGRWGNRLWAFLMGVCRDDKKALDVRMYDQFEFLKDHAAVSMPAFERARKGKFGILNATGNAVSALLMGLAYLFVCLKAYGGAFGLGAVTQYVGAATNFFVGIGGLFTAVGDCRFNAPYLKTLYDYLDLPNKMYKGSLTTEKRSDRQYTVEFLDCLLYTSDAAD
;
A
#
# COMPACT_ATOMS: atom_id res chain seq x y z
N MET A 1 -18.74 16.53 -7.53
CA MET A 1 -17.34 16.90 -7.87
C MET A 1 -17.03 16.31 -9.23
N ASN A 2 -16.78 17.14 -10.26
CA ASN A 2 -16.35 16.61 -11.57
C ASN A 2 -15.02 15.90 -11.38
N GLU A 3 -15.00 14.59 -11.59
CA GLU A 3 -13.77 13.79 -11.62
C GLU A 3 -12.96 14.13 -12.88
N GLU A 4 -12.20 15.21 -12.86
CA GLU A 4 -11.09 15.36 -13.79
C GLU A 4 -10.14 14.18 -13.55
N LYS A 5 -10.03 13.30 -14.55
CA LYS A 5 -9.09 12.17 -14.50
C LYS A 5 -7.67 12.74 -14.34
N MET A 6 -7.17 12.67 -13.12
CA MET A 6 -5.83 13.15 -12.80
C MET A 6 -4.78 12.46 -13.66
N THR A 7 -3.81 13.22 -14.13
CA THR A 7 -2.70 12.67 -14.92
C THR A 7 -1.78 11.83 -14.04
N LEU A 8 -1.12 10.83 -14.61
CA LEU A 8 -0.13 10.01 -13.89
C LEU A 8 0.96 10.88 -13.24
N LYS A 9 1.37 11.94 -13.93
CA LYS A 9 2.40 12.88 -13.43
C LYS A 9 1.96 13.58 -12.14
N GLU A 10 0.71 13.99 -12.06
CA GLU A 10 0.12 14.62 -10.87
C GLU A 10 0.01 13.62 -9.72
N SER A 11 -0.48 12.40 -10.01
CA SER A 11 -0.59 11.34 -9.02
C SER A 11 0.76 11.01 -8.37
N VAL A 12 1.80 10.86 -9.19
CA VAL A 12 3.17 10.63 -8.71
C VAL A 12 3.70 11.83 -7.91
N ARG A 13 3.40 13.06 -8.35
CA ARG A 13 3.82 14.28 -7.64
C ARG A 13 3.22 14.35 -6.23
N LEU A 14 1.94 14.03 -6.08
CA LEU A 14 1.25 14.01 -4.78
C LEU A 14 1.81 12.92 -3.86
N THR A 15 2.03 11.73 -4.39
CA THR A 15 2.64 10.62 -3.63
C THR A 15 4.07 10.97 -3.19
N LEU A 16 4.87 11.57 -4.07
CA LEU A 16 6.22 12.03 -3.71
C LEU A 16 6.21 13.17 -2.69
N ARG A 17 5.16 14.01 -2.68
CA ARG A 17 4.97 15.03 -1.64
C ARG A 17 4.74 14.38 -0.29
N ALA A 18 3.91 13.32 -0.22
CA ALA A 18 3.69 12.55 1.00
C ALA A 18 5.00 11.89 1.48
N TRP A 19 5.75 11.24 0.60
CA TRP A 19 7.02 10.60 0.97
C TRP A 19 8.10 11.61 1.41
N ARG A 20 8.15 12.81 0.81
CA ARG A 20 9.01 13.90 1.31
C ARG A 20 8.62 14.34 2.71
N PHE A 21 7.33 14.43 2.98
CA PHE A 21 6.83 14.75 4.31
C PHE A 21 7.28 13.68 5.33
N TYR A 22 7.14 12.39 4.99
CA TYR A 22 7.60 11.29 5.86
C TYR A 22 9.12 11.34 6.08
N TRP A 23 9.89 11.59 5.03
CA TRP A 23 11.34 11.72 5.15
C TRP A 23 11.76 12.87 6.05
N LYS A 24 11.06 14.01 5.97
CA LYS A 24 11.37 15.21 6.77
C LYS A 24 11.01 15.03 8.25
N ASN A 25 9.83 14.46 8.54
CA ASN A 25 9.29 14.40 9.90
C ASN A 25 9.61 13.08 10.61
N THR A 26 9.61 11.96 9.88
CA THR A 26 9.86 10.60 10.40
C THR A 26 10.88 9.84 9.55
N PRO A 27 12.14 10.27 9.48
CA PRO A 27 13.14 9.59 8.65
C PRO A 27 13.40 8.13 9.08
N ARG A 28 13.24 7.84 10.38
CA ARG A 28 13.37 6.48 10.92
C ARG A 28 12.34 5.51 10.35
N PHE A 29 11.11 5.97 10.13
CA PHE A 29 10.07 5.17 9.49
C PHE A 29 10.46 4.79 8.05
N VAL A 30 10.90 5.76 7.25
CA VAL A 30 11.31 5.49 5.86
C VAL A 30 12.51 4.54 5.83
N LEU A 31 13.52 4.75 6.71
CA LEU A 31 14.69 3.89 6.79
C LEU A 31 14.33 2.47 7.22
N SER A 32 13.50 2.30 8.24
CA SER A 32 13.07 0.97 8.71
C SER A 32 12.25 0.23 7.65
N THR A 33 11.41 0.94 6.90
CA THR A 33 10.64 0.40 5.77
C THR A 33 11.54 -0.11 4.66
N VAL A 34 12.54 0.68 4.23
CA VAL A 34 13.47 0.29 3.17
C VAL A 34 14.36 -0.88 3.61
N LEU A 35 14.87 -0.87 4.84
CA LEU A 35 15.69 -1.95 5.37
C LEU A 35 14.89 -3.25 5.54
N TRP A 36 13.65 -3.15 6.01
CA TRP A 36 12.77 -4.31 6.08
C TRP A 36 12.46 -4.88 4.70
N ALA A 37 12.15 -4.02 3.71
CA ALA A 37 11.89 -4.43 2.33
C ALA A 37 13.12 -5.11 1.70
N LEU A 38 14.32 -4.63 1.99
CA LEU A 38 15.57 -5.28 1.58
C LEU A 38 15.71 -6.67 2.20
N ALA A 39 15.52 -6.80 3.52
CA ALA A 39 15.61 -8.08 4.21
C ALA A 39 14.54 -9.08 3.75
N ASP A 40 13.31 -8.60 3.51
CA ASP A 40 12.21 -9.39 2.97
C ASP A 40 12.50 -9.88 1.54
N ALA A 41 13.12 -9.06 0.71
CA ALA A 41 13.50 -9.43 -0.65
C ALA A 41 14.68 -10.40 -0.70
N VAL A 42 15.67 -10.23 0.18
CA VAL A 42 16.87 -11.09 0.22
C VAL A 42 16.57 -12.49 0.75
N SER A 43 15.64 -12.61 1.71
CA SER A 43 15.30 -13.89 2.35
C SER A 43 14.93 -15.01 1.36
N PRO A 44 13.99 -14.84 0.41
CA PRO A 44 13.67 -15.89 -0.56
C PRO A 44 14.83 -16.22 -1.50
N TYR A 45 15.69 -15.27 -1.83
CA TYR A 45 16.84 -15.54 -2.69
C TYR A 45 17.90 -16.40 -2.01
N ALA A 46 18.14 -16.16 -0.72
CA ALA A 46 19.03 -17.00 0.06
C ALA A 46 18.51 -18.45 0.13
N VAL A 47 17.22 -18.63 0.42
CA VAL A 47 16.57 -19.94 0.43
C VAL A 47 16.67 -20.63 -0.92
N VAL A 48 16.39 -19.92 -2.01
CA VAL A 48 16.49 -20.44 -3.39
C VAL A 48 17.92 -20.89 -3.71
N TRP A 49 18.92 -20.08 -3.35
CA TRP A 49 20.32 -20.41 -3.61
C TRP A 49 20.80 -21.65 -2.86
N PHE A 50 20.46 -21.75 -1.57
CA PHE A 50 20.79 -22.92 -0.77
C PHE A 50 20.02 -24.18 -1.22
N SER A 51 18.74 -24.05 -1.57
CA SER A 51 17.95 -25.16 -2.10
C SER A 51 18.53 -25.67 -3.42
N ALA A 52 18.99 -24.79 -4.29
CA ALA A 52 19.66 -25.15 -5.53
C ALA A 52 20.93 -25.97 -5.29
N ARG A 53 21.72 -25.58 -4.29
CA ARG A 53 22.93 -26.31 -3.87
C ARG A 53 22.61 -27.70 -3.31
N LEU A 54 21.61 -27.80 -2.43
CA LEU A 54 21.12 -29.08 -1.91
C LEU A 54 20.66 -30.03 -3.02
N VAL A 55 19.90 -29.52 -3.99
CA VAL A 55 19.44 -30.34 -5.14
C VAL A 55 20.60 -30.77 -6.01
N ALA A 56 21.60 -29.92 -6.20
CA ALA A 56 22.81 -30.29 -6.95
C ALA A 56 23.57 -31.43 -6.24
N GLU A 57 23.80 -31.32 -4.95
CA GLU A 57 24.51 -32.36 -4.15
C GLU A 57 23.77 -33.70 -4.16
N LEU A 58 22.43 -33.67 -4.05
CA LEU A 58 21.58 -34.85 -4.13
C LEU A 58 21.63 -35.54 -5.51
N SER A 59 21.82 -34.77 -6.59
CA SER A 59 21.85 -35.32 -7.95
C SER A 59 23.23 -35.88 -8.32
N ASP A 60 24.30 -35.31 -7.80
CA ASP A 60 25.66 -35.67 -8.21
C ASP A 60 26.36 -36.67 -7.24
N ALA A 61 26.81 -36.22 -6.08
CA ALA A 61 27.70 -36.98 -5.22
C ALA A 61 27.01 -37.84 -4.16
N ARG A 62 25.83 -37.42 -3.65
CA ARG A 62 25.06 -38.06 -2.57
C ARG A 62 25.86 -38.33 -1.30
N ASP A 63 26.84 -37.47 -0.98
CA ASP A 63 27.60 -37.58 0.22
C ASP A 63 26.77 -37.16 1.45
N PRO A 64 26.51 -38.10 2.41
CA PRO A 64 25.67 -37.79 3.58
C PRO A 64 26.29 -36.70 4.49
N GLN A 65 27.61 -36.58 4.55
CA GLN A 65 28.27 -35.57 5.38
C GLN A 65 28.18 -34.19 4.77
N ALA A 66 28.44 -34.05 3.47
CA ALA A 66 28.26 -32.79 2.74
C ALA A 66 26.81 -32.31 2.79
N LEU A 67 25.86 -33.23 2.61
CA LEU A 67 24.42 -32.92 2.68
C LEU A 67 24.01 -32.43 4.09
N ALA A 68 24.49 -33.07 5.16
CA ALA A 68 24.21 -32.66 6.54
C ALA A 68 24.74 -31.25 6.83
N VAL A 69 25.95 -30.93 6.35
CA VAL A 69 26.56 -29.60 6.49
C VAL A 69 25.73 -28.55 5.71
N ASP A 70 25.35 -28.85 4.48
CA ASP A 70 24.51 -27.91 3.67
C ASP A 70 23.14 -27.67 4.30
N VAL A 71 22.49 -28.71 4.84
CA VAL A 71 21.23 -28.57 5.60
C VAL A 71 21.44 -27.70 6.84
N ALA A 72 22.51 -27.89 7.59
CA ALA A 72 22.82 -27.07 8.77
C ALA A 72 23.03 -25.60 8.39
N TRP A 73 23.71 -25.32 7.27
CA TRP A 73 23.85 -23.96 6.73
C TRP A 73 22.50 -23.34 6.31
N VAL A 74 21.65 -24.09 5.59
CA VAL A 74 20.30 -23.62 5.22
C VAL A 74 19.51 -23.22 6.45
N LEU A 75 19.47 -24.10 7.47
CA LEU A 75 18.73 -23.84 8.71
C LEU A 75 19.31 -22.62 9.46
N GLY A 76 20.64 -22.56 9.62
CA GLY A 76 21.29 -21.45 10.30
C GLY A 76 21.05 -20.09 9.64
N VAL A 77 21.26 -20.02 8.32
CA VAL A 77 21.05 -18.76 7.55
C VAL A 77 19.58 -18.37 7.50
N THR A 78 18.68 -19.35 7.33
CA THR A 78 17.24 -19.06 7.31
C THR A 78 16.76 -18.56 8.67
N ALA A 79 17.23 -19.17 9.76
CA ALA A 79 16.93 -18.71 11.11
C ALA A 79 17.45 -17.29 11.37
N LEU A 80 18.70 -17.00 10.97
CA LEU A 80 19.29 -15.66 11.09
C LEU A 80 18.52 -14.62 10.29
N LEU A 81 18.21 -14.90 9.01
CA LEU A 81 17.45 -14.00 8.15
C LEU A 81 16.04 -13.76 8.70
N THR A 82 15.39 -14.79 9.22
CA THR A 82 14.08 -14.67 9.85
C THR A 82 14.12 -13.79 11.09
N LEU A 83 15.15 -13.95 11.92
CA LEU A 83 15.37 -13.11 13.09
C LEU A 83 15.60 -11.65 12.70
N VAL A 84 16.51 -11.38 11.77
CA VAL A 84 16.77 -10.02 11.26
C VAL A 84 15.51 -9.40 10.70
N ARG A 85 14.76 -10.14 9.86
CA ARG A 85 13.50 -9.68 9.29
C ARG A 85 12.46 -9.36 10.38
N SER A 86 12.35 -10.18 11.42
CA SER A 86 11.40 -9.97 12.52
C SER A 86 11.77 -8.75 13.36
N VAL A 87 13.05 -8.53 13.64
CA VAL A 87 13.52 -7.33 14.34
C VAL A 87 13.24 -6.06 13.52
N LEU A 88 13.55 -6.09 12.22
CA LEU A 88 13.26 -4.95 11.32
C LEU A 88 11.76 -4.70 11.17
N LEU A 89 10.95 -5.76 11.14
CA LEU A 89 9.49 -5.62 11.10
C LEU A 89 8.95 -4.98 12.38
N HIS A 90 9.45 -5.38 13.53
CA HIS A 90 9.07 -4.77 14.81
C HIS A 90 9.47 -3.29 14.84
N TRP A 91 10.70 -2.96 14.47
CA TRP A 91 11.13 -1.57 14.39
C TRP A 91 10.25 -0.75 13.45
N LYS A 92 10.00 -1.25 12.23
CA LYS A 92 9.10 -0.62 11.27
C LYS A 92 7.69 -0.40 11.83
N SER A 93 7.14 -1.38 12.57
CA SER A 93 5.77 -1.24 13.13
C SER A 93 5.70 -0.16 14.20
N VAL A 94 6.73 -0.04 15.04
CA VAL A 94 6.81 1.02 16.05
C VAL A 94 6.91 2.41 15.40
N GLU A 95 7.79 2.56 14.41
CA GLU A 95 7.95 3.84 13.68
C GLU A 95 6.70 4.20 12.85
N ARG A 96 5.99 3.19 12.32
CA ARG A 96 4.71 3.39 11.62
C ARG A 96 3.63 3.90 12.56
N GLU A 97 3.56 3.38 13.77
CA GLU A 97 2.61 3.85 14.77
C GLU A 97 2.89 5.30 15.15
N GLN A 98 4.15 5.66 15.35
CA GLN A 98 4.55 7.05 15.58
C GLN A 98 4.16 7.97 14.41
N LEU A 99 4.35 7.51 13.17
CA LEU A 99 3.91 8.27 11.98
C LEU A 99 2.39 8.45 11.98
N ASN A 100 1.61 7.40 12.29
CA ASN A 100 0.15 7.47 12.34
C ASN A 100 -0.32 8.51 13.37
N TRP A 101 0.32 8.57 14.54
CA TRP A 101 0.02 9.61 15.54
C TRP A 101 0.32 11.01 15.01
N GLN A 102 1.47 11.22 14.41
CA GLN A 102 1.84 12.53 13.85
C GLN A 102 0.92 12.96 12.71
N LEU A 103 0.55 12.05 11.81
CA LEU A 103 -0.36 12.36 10.70
C LEU A 103 -1.80 12.51 11.15
N GLY A 104 -2.30 11.60 12.01
CA GLY A 104 -3.70 11.54 12.42
C GLY A 104 -4.08 12.59 13.46
N HIS A 105 -3.15 13.00 14.32
CA HIS A 105 -3.43 13.93 15.40
C HIS A 105 -2.69 15.25 15.23
N ASP A 106 -1.36 15.22 15.24
CA ASP A 106 -0.58 16.46 15.34
C ASP A 106 -0.82 17.38 14.14
N CYS A 107 -0.76 16.87 12.91
CA CYS A 107 -0.94 17.69 11.71
C CYS A 107 -2.37 18.27 11.58
N PHE A 108 -3.39 17.48 11.91
CA PHE A 108 -4.77 17.94 11.84
C PHE A 108 -5.11 18.89 12.97
N MET A 109 -4.69 18.58 14.21
CA MET A 109 -4.91 19.44 15.36
C MET A 109 -4.17 20.77 15.22
N GLU A 110 -2.90 20.76 14.77
CA GLU A 110 -2.14 21.97 14.49
C GLU A 110 -2.84 22.81 13.43
N LYS A 111 -3.36 22.18 12.39
CA LYS A 111 -4.11 22.87 11.33
C LYS A 111 -5.38 23.50 11.87
N GLN A 112 -6.22 22.78 12.60
CA GLN A 112 -7.45 23.30 13.19
C GLN A 112 -7.16 24.46 14.16
N MET A 113 -6.19 24.30 15.05
CA MET A 113 -5.82 25.34 16.01
C MET A 113 -5.19 26.59 15.36
N SER A 114 -4.73 26.48 14.13
CA SER A 114 -4.09 27.59 13.41
C SER A 114 -5.00 28.28 12.40
N MET A 115 -6.15 27.68 12.07
CA MET A 115 -7.12 28.30 11.15
C MET A 115 -7.87 29.45 11.80
N ASP A 116 -8.35 30.38 10.97
CA ASP A 116 -9.31 31.40 11.38
C ASP A 116 -10.64 30.73 11.74
N TYR A 117 -11.31 31.23 12.77
CA TYR A 117 -12.59 30.69 13.24
C TYR A 117 -13.65 30.67 12.12
N ALA A 118 -13.72 31.70 11.29
CA ALA A 118 -14.64 31.75 10.16
C ALA A 118 -14.39 30.64 9.10
N ASP A 119 -13.14 30.24 8.92
CA ASP A 119 -12.80 29.14 8.02
C ASP A 119 -13.10 27.78 8.70
N GLU A 120 -12.83 27.63 10.01
CA GLU A 120 -13.11 26.42 10.78
C GLU A 120 -14.61 26.11 10.88
N ASP A 121 -15.45 27.13 11.10
CA ASP A 121 -16.91 26.99 11.20
C ASP A 121 -17.57 26.84 9.81
N SER A 122 -16.80 26.92 8.73
CA SER A 122 -17.35 26.81 7.38
C SER A 122 -17.73 25.36 7.04
N GLN A 123 -18.94 25.18 6.46
CA GLN A 123 -19.40 23.89 5.96
C GLN A 123 -18.41 23.25 4.98
N GLN A 124 -17.72 24.07 4.18
CA GLN A 124 -16.76 23.57 3.19
C GLN A 124 -15.55 22.89 3.86
N VAL A 125 -14.99 23.47 4.91
CA VAL A 125 -13.86 22.89 5.65
C VAL A 125 -14.29 21.66 6.41
N TYR A 126 -15.48 21.69 7.02
CA TYR A 126 -16.08 20.53 7.67
C TYR A 126 -16.26 19.35 6.71
N ASP A 127 -16.77 19.60 5.50
CA ASP A 127 -16.97 18.57 4.48
C ASP A 127 -15.63 17.97 3.99
N LEU A 128 -14.60 18.81 3.81
CA LEU A 128 -13.24 18.35 3.47
C LEU A 128 -12.68 17.44 4.56
N TYR A 129 -12.74 17.86 5.80
CA TYR A 129 -12.25 17.07 6.94
C TYR A 129 -12.96 15.73 7.06
N ASN A 130 -14.30 15.73 6.99
CA ASN A 130 -15.09 14.50 7.04
C ASN A 130 -14.79 13.57 5.86
N PHE A 131 -14.59 14.11 4.67
CA PHE A 131 -14.21 13.31 3.50
C PHE A 131 -12.86 12.62 3.72
N ILE A 132 -11.87 13.33 4.27
CA ILE A 132 -10.55 12.75 4.59
C ILE A 132 -10.70 11.61 5.60
N GLN A 133 -11.37 11.85 6.72
CA GLN A 133 -11.56 10.85 7.77
C GLN A 133 -12.32 9.60 7.27
N GLN A 134 -13.36 9.79 6.45
CA GLN A 134 -14.11 8.68 5.88
C GLN A 134 -13.30 7.90 4.84
N SER A 135 -12.54 8.58 3.99
CA SER A 135 -11.72 7.92 2.98
C SER A 135 -10.57 7.12 3.59
N GLU A 136 -9.92 7.62 4.62
CA GLU A 136 -8.88 6.89 5.35
C GLU A 136 -9.43 5.64 6.05
N SER A 137 -10.63 5.75 6.64
CA SER A 137 -11.25 4.65 7.39
C SER A 137 -11.86 3.56 6.50
N PHE A 138 -12.48 3.94 5.38
CA PHE A 138 -13.22 3.00 4.52
C PHE A 138 -12.41 2.45 3.37
N CYS A 139 -11.76 3.33 2.60
CA CYS A 139 -11.02 2.95 1.39
C CYS A 139 -9.53 2.81 1.64
N SER A 140 -9.05 3.08 2.85
CA SER A 140 -7.62 3.24 3.15
C SER A 140 -6.93 4.24 2.20
N GLY A 141 -7.70 5.22 1.69
CA GLY A 141 -7.20 6.30 0.84
C GLY A 141 -6.37 7.32 1.61
N GLY A 142 -5.70 8.23 0.92
CA GLY A 142 -4.89 9.26 1.55
C GLY A 142 -3.56 8.75 2.11
N ASN A 143 -3.24 9.09 3.36
CA ASN A 143 -1.99 8.72 4.01
C ASN A 143 -1.79 7.20 4.18
N PRO A 144 -2.78 6.40 4.63
CA PRO A 144 -2.60 4.95 4.77
C PRO A 144 -2.15 4.29 3.47
N ASN A 145 -2.73 4.67 2.34
CA ASN A 145 -2.33 4.16 1.04
C ASN A 145 -0.94 4.65 0.61
N ALA A 146 -0.59 5.92 0.86
CA ALA A 146 0.73 6.45 0.55
C ALA A 146 1.86 5.74 1.33
N VAL A 147 1.58 5.32 2.57
CA VAL A 147 2.46 4.47 3.40
C VAL A 147 2.58 3.06 2.80
N ALA A 148 1.46 2.45 2.41
CA ALA A 148 1.46 1.12 1.79
C ALA A 148 2.17 1.13 0.42
N LEU A 149 2.05 2.22 -0.34
CA LEU A 149 2.80 2.42 -1.59
C LEU A 149 4.32 2.47 -1.38
N LEU A 150 4.79 3.13 -0.30
CA LEU A 150 6.22 3.15 0.02
C LEU A 150 6.74 1.73 0.31
N ASP A 151 5.99 0.92 1.05
CA ASP A 151 6.29 -0.49 1.31
C ASP A 151 6.36 -1.30 0.01
N SER A 152 5.32 -1.20 -0.81
CA SER A 152 5.16 -1.98 -2.05
C SER A 152 6.24 -1.64 -3.08
N VAL A 153 6.53 -0.35 -3.27
CA VAL A 153 7.57 0.11 -4.20
C VAL A 153 8.96 -0.31 -3.73
N SER A 154 9.26 -0.16 -2.44
CA SER A 154 10.56 -0.58 -1.88
C SER A 154 10.78 -2.08 -2.05
N ALA A 155 9.77 -2.90 -1.72
CA ALA A 155 9.85 -4.34 -1.88
C ALA A 155 9.98 -4.75 -3.36
N ALA A 156 9.22 -4.12 -4.26
CA ALA A 156 9.26 -4.40 -5.69
C ALA A 156 10.63 -4.10 -6.30
N VAL A 157 11.23 -2.97 -5.95
CA VAL A 157 12.58 -2.58 -6.42
C VAL A 157 13.63 -3.62 -6.02
N PHE A 158 13.67 -4.03 -4.75
CA PHE A 158 14.64 -5.02 -4.29
C PHE A 158 14.40 -6.41 -4.89
N ARG A 159 13.14 -6.82 -5.08
CA ARG A 159 12.80 -8.07 -5.77
C ARG A 159 13.25 -8.06 -7.23
N ILE A 160 13.08 -6.96 -7.95
CA ILE A 160 13.55 -6.82 -9.33
C ILE A 160 15.07 -6.90 -9.36
N LEU A 161 15.77 -6.16 -8.51
CA LEU A 161 17.23 -6.16 -8.47
C LEU A 161 17.80 -7.55 -8.16
N GLY A 162 17.30 -8.20 -7.13
CA GLY A 162 17.71 -9.55 -6.76
C GLY A 162 17.40 -10.60 -7.83
N GLY A 163 16.18 -10.55 -8.38
CA GLY A 163 15.76 -11.43 -9.47
C GLY A 163 16.60 -11.23 -10.73
N ALA A 164 16.90 -9.99 -11.11
CA ALA A 164 17.76 -9.68 -12.25
C ALA A 164 19.17 -10.27 -12.06
N VAL A 165 19.79 -10.01 -10.91
CA VAL A 165 21.16 -10.51 -10.62
C VAL A 165 21.21 -12.03 -10.69
N LEU A 166 20.28 -12.75 -10.08
CA LEU A 166 20.28 -14.21 -10.08
C LEU A 166 19.85 -14.82 -11.43
N SER A 167 19.11 -14.07 -12.26
CA SER A 167 18.68 -14.53 -13.59
C SER A 167 19.71 -14.32 -14.69
N VAL A 168 20.81 -13.57 -14.47
CA VAL A 168 21.85 -13.33 -15.49
C VAL A 168 22.40 -14.67 -16.04
N GLY A 169 22.67 -15.63 -15.16
CA GLY A 169 23.14 -16.96 -15.53
C GLY A 169 22.16 -17.73 -16.44
N LEU A 170 20.86 -17.56 -16.26
CA LEU A 170 19.84 -18.17 -17.12
C LEU A 170 19.95 -17.70 -18.57
N PHE A 171 20.19 -16.41 -18.78
CA PHE A 171 20.26 -15.81 -20.13
C PHE A 171 21.63 -16.02 -20.79
N THR A 172 22.71 -16.16 -20.00
CA THR A 172 24.07 -16.40 -20.52
C THR A 172 24.37 -17.87 -20.78
N ALA A 173 23.70 -18.81 -20.07
CA ALA A 173 23.88 -20.24 -20.28
C ALA A 173 23.44 -20.65 -21.70
N ARG A 174 24.29 -21.41 -22.40
CA ARG A 174 24.04 -21.87 -23.77
C ARG A 174 23.67 -23.34 -23.77
N VAL A 175 22.66 -23.72 -24.55
CA VAL A 175 22.32 -25.09 -24.81
C VAL A 175 23.37 -25.68 -25.78
N PRO A 176 23.96 -26.86 -25.49
CA PRO A 176 24.85 -27.56 -26.42
C PRO A 176 24.15 -27.91 -27.75
N ALA A 177 24.91 -28.35 -28.73
CA ALA A 177 24.38 -28.70 -30.05
C ALA A 177 23.22 -29.70 -29.97
N GLY A 178 22.03 -29.34 -30.50
CA GLY A 178 20.83 -30.17 -30.49
C GLY A 178 19.60 -29.40 -31.02
N PRO A 179 18.41 -30.04 -31.05
CA PRO A 179 17.21 -29.41 -31.57
C PRO A 179 16.75 -28.16 -30.80
N LEU A 180 17.21 -28.01 -29.56
CA LEU A 180 16.87 -26.88 -28.70
C LEU A 180 17.85 -25.68 -28.78
N THR A 181 18.80 -25.71 -29.73
CA THR A 181 19.72 -24.58 -29.99
C THR A 181 18.99 -23.29 -30.38
N VAL A 182 17.76 -23.36 -30.82
CA VAL A 182 16.89 -22.19 -31.09
C VAL A 182 16.72 -21.33 -29.82
N LEU A 183 16.79 -21.91 -28.62
CA LEU A 183 16.76 -21.19 -27.34
C LEU A 183 18.00 -20.33 -27.08
N ASN A 184 19.07 -20.53 -27.83
CA ASN A 184 20.28 -19.69 -27.79
C ASN A 184 20.19 -18.45 -28.72
N SER A 185 19.10 -18.34 -29.49
CA SER A 185 18.91 -17.18 -30.36
C SER A 185 18.89 -15.89 -29.56
N PRO A 186 19.62 -14.86 -29.98
CA PRO A 186 19.62 -13.57 -29.29
C PRO A 186 18.24 -12.91 -29.27
N LEU A 187 17.30 -13.39 -30.08
CA LEU A 187 15.90 -12.92 -30.09
C LEU A 187 15.05 -13.55 -28.99
N CYS A 188 15.42 -14.71 -28.43
CA CYS A 188 14.66 -15.35 -27.37
C CYS A 188 14.65 -14.55 -26.06
N VAL A 189 15.79 -13.92 -25.71
CA VAL A 189 15.89 -13.09 -24.49
C VAL A 189 14.96 -11.88 -24.56
N PRO A 190 15.02 -11.01 -25.57
CA PRO A 190 14.10 -9.89 -25.68
C PRO A 190 12.64 -10.33 -25.85
N ALA A 191 12.36 -11.44 -26.56
CA ALA A 191 10.99 -11.96 -26.69
C ALA A 191 10.39 -12.36 -25.33
N VAL A 192 11.16 -13.07 -24.49
CA VAL A 192 10.74 -13.42 -23.12
C VAL A 192 10.56 -12.15 -22.27
N LEU A 193 11.48 -11.19 -22.34
CA LEU A 193 11.37 -9.93 -21.62
C LEU A 193 10.13 -9.11 -22.04
N VAL A 194 9.87 -9.00 -23.34
CA VAL A 194 8.66 -8.33 -23.85
C VAL A 194 7.40 -9.02 -23.38
N LEU A 195 7.37 -10.36 -23.41
CA LEU A 195 6.23 -11.12 -22.90
C LEU A 195 6.01 -10.88 -21.41
N ILE A 196 7.09 -10.87 -20.63
CA ILE A 196 7.06 -10.55 -19.20
C ILE A 196 6.47 -9.17 -18.95
N LEU A 197 7.01 -8.16 -19.63
CA LEU A 197 6.56 -6.77 -19.50
C LEU A 197 5.10 -6.60 -19.93
N ALA A 198 4.69 -7.24 -21.02
CA ALA A 198 3.32 -7.19 -21.51
C ALA A 198 2.32 -7.76 -20.49
N VAL A 199 2.63 -8.91 -19.91
CA VAL A 199 1.76 -9.55 -18.93
C VAL A 199 1.81 -8.84 -17.56
N ALA A 200 2.99 -8.42 -17.13
CA ALA A 200 3.15 -7.63 -15.92
C ALA A 200 2.39 -6.29 -16.00
N TRP A 201 2.26 -5.72 -17.20
CA TRP A 201 1.43 -4.55 -17.44
C TRP A 201 -0.06 -4.89 -17.52
N LEU A 202 -0.43 -5.99 -18.17
CA LEU A 202 -1.84 -6.37 -18.40
C LEU A 202 -2.54 -6.75 -17.09
N SER A 203 -1.88 -7.50 -16.21
CA SER A 203 -2.47 -7.98 -14.96
C SER A 203 -2.94 -6.85 -14.04
N PRO A 204 -2.12 -5.85 -13.68
CA PRO A 204 -2.57 -4.72 -12.86
C PRO A 204 -3.57 -3.81 -13.59
N VAL A 205 -3.46 -3.67 -14.92
CA VAL A 205 -4.45 -2.90 -15.71
C VAL A 205 -5.83 -3.57 -15.61
N CYS A 206 -5.90 -4.89 -15.72
CA CYS A 206 -7.15 -5.61 -15.49
C CYS A 206 -7.66 -5.42 -14.06
N ALA A 207 -6.77 -5.50 -13.06
CA ALA A 207 -7.13 -5.31 -11.66
C ALA A 207 -7.56 -3.86 -11.35
N SER A 208 -6.85 -2.86 -11.86
CA SER A 208 -7.17 -1.44 -11.66
C SER A 208 -8.42 -0.98 -12.43
N SER A 209 -8.65 -1.54 -13.63
CA SER A 209 -9.88 -1.27 -14.41
C SER A 209 -11.12 -1.88 -13.75
N ALA A 210 -10.91 -2.88 -12.91
CA ALA A 210 -11.93 -3.48 -12.08
C ALA A 210 -12.21 -2.67 -10.80
N GLY A 211 -11.47 -1.58 -10.58
CA GLY A 211 -11.41 -0.84 -9.33
C GLY A 211 -12.73 -0.60 -8.63
N ILE A 212 -12.66 -0.67 -7.30
CA ILE A 212 -13.75 -0.37 -6.35
C ILE A 212 -14.22 1.11 -6.46
N SER A 213 -13.53 1.92 -7.24
CA SER A 213 -13.75 3.36 -7.44
C SER A 213 -14.81 3.69 -8.50
N SER A 214 -15.94 2.95 -8.52
CA SER A 214 -17.12 3.52 -9.18
C SER A 214 -17.78 4.51 -8.21
N PRO A 215 -18.23 5.69 -8.67
CA PRO A 215 -18.90 6.69 -7.84
C PRO A 215 -20.05 6.09 -7.02
N ASP A 216 -20.78 5.15 -7.60
CA ASP A 216 -21.89 4.46 -6.95
C ASP A 216 -21.44 3.63 -5.72
N ILE A 217 -20.31 2.96 -5.81
CA ILE A 217 -19.76 2.15 -4.70
C ILE A 217 -19.24 3.05 -3.58
N GLU A 218 -18.58 4.16 -3.94
CA GLU A 218 -18.08 5.13 -2.96
C GLU A 218 -19.23 5.83 -2.23
N GLU A 219 -20.30 6.21 -2.94
CA GLU A 219 -21.48 6.81 -2.35
C GLU A 219 -22.20 5.82 -1.43
N GLU A 220 -22.40 4.59 -1.89
CA GLU A 220 -22.98 3.52 -1.08
C GLU A 220 -22.14 3.23 0.18
N GLY A 221 -20.81 3.19 0.06
CA GLY A 221 -19.90 3.02 1.17
C GLY A 221 -19.95 4.17 2.17
N ARG A 222 -20.00 5.42 1.71
CA ARG A 222 -20.14 6.61 2.56
C ARG A 222 -21.47 6.62 3.32
N TRP A 223 -22.55 6.28 2.64
CA TRP A 223 -23.87 6.18 3.26
C TRP A 223 -23.91 5.04 4.27
N GLY A 224 -23.40 3.87 3.90
CA GLY A 224 -23.31 2.71 4.78
C GLY A 224 -22.51 2.97 6.05
N ASN A 225 -21.37 3.65 5.94
CA ASN A 225 -20.56 4.04 7.09
C ASN A 225 -21.28 5.03 8.03
N ARG A 226 -21.99 6.01 7.48
CA ARG A 226 -22.79 6.94 8.28
C ARG A 226 -23.90 6.24 9.02
N LEU A 227 -24.64 5.35 8.33
CA LEU A 227 -25.69 4.56 8.93
C LEU A 227 -25.13 3.65 10.03
N TRP A 228 -24.04 2.96 9.75
CA TRP A 228 -23.38 2.10 10.74
C TRP A 228 -22.91 2.90 11.97
N ALA A 229 -22.27 4.03 11.77
CA ALA A 229 -21.82 4.90 12.86
C ALA A 229 -22.98 5.41 13.70
N PHE A 230 -24.11 5.79 13.08
CA PHE A 230 -25.33 6.19 13.78
C PHE A 230 -25.90 5.03 14.61
N LEU A 231 -26.09 3.85 14.01
CA LEU A 231 -26.64 2.68 14.69
C LEU A 231 -25.75 2.25 15.87
N MET A 232 -24.41 2.22 15.66
CA MET A 232 -23.45 1.90 16.72
C MET A 232 -23.43 2.98 17.80
N GLY A 233 -23.61 4.25 17.44
CA GLY A 233 -23.76 5.35 18.39
C GLY A 233 -25.00 5.17 19.27
N VAL A 234 -26.13 4.79 18.70
CA VAL A 234 -27.36 4.50 19.47
C VAL A 234 -27.15 3.31 20.40
N CYS A 235 -26.49 2.24 19.94
CA CYS A 235 -26.24 1.04 20.76
C CYS A 235 -25.25 1.26 21.92
N ARG A 236 -24.36 2.25 21.80
CA ARG A 236 -23.30 2.53 22.80
C ARG A 236 -23.64 3.66 23.77
N ASP A 237 -24.66 4.43 23.48
CA ASP A 237 -25.04 5.59 24.28
C ASP A 237 -25.99 5.16 25.44
N ASP A 238 -25.49 5.23 26.65
CA ASP A 238 -26.25 4.88 27.83
C ASP A 238 -27.56 5.69 28.02
N LYS A 239 -27.55 6.96 27.54
CA LYS A 239 -28.73 7.83 27.58
C LYS A 239 -29.83 7.35 26.66
N LYS A 240 -29.48 6.73 25.54
CA LYS A 240 -30.42 6.18 24.54
C LYS A 240 -30.86 4.76 24.88
N ALA A 241 -30.17 4.08 25.77
CA ALA A 241 -30.48 2.71 26.16
C ALA A 241 -31.90 2.56 26.74
N LEU A 242 -32.41 3.57 27.43
CA LEU A 242 -33.77 3.57 27.97
C LEU A 242 -34.80 3.62 26.84
N ASP A 243 -34.61 4.50 25.87
CA ASP A 243 -35.50 4.66 24.71
C ASP A 243 -35.53 3.40 23.84
N VAL A 244 -34.34 2.81 23.57
CA VAL A 244 -34.23 1.54 22.83
C VAL A 244 -35.02 0.42 23.48
N ARG A 245 -35.01 0.34 24.83
CA ARG A 245 -35.80 -0.66 25.60
C ARG A 245 -37.29 -0.32 25.64
N MET A 246 -37.64 0.93 25.89
CA MET A 246 -39.04 1.37 25.95
C MET A 246 -39.81 1.15 24.66
N TYR A 247 -39.14 1.40 23.51
CA TYR A 247 -39.76 1.30 22.19
C TYR A 247 -39.43 -0.02 21.48
N ASP A 248 -38.82 -0.99 22.19
CA ASP A 248 -38.44 -2.31 21.67
C ASP A 248 -37.68 -2.25 20.30
N GLN A 249 -36.74 -1.32 20.21
CA GLN A 249 -36.01 -1.04 18.97
C GLN A 249 -34.86 -2.02 18.70
N PHE A 250 -34.67 -3.02 19.54
CA PHE A 250 -33.52 -3.95 19.43
C PHE A 250 -33.57 -4.76 18.14
N GLU A 251 -34.72 -5.29 17.76
CA GLU A 251 -34.90 -6.05 16.53
C GLU A 251 -34.63 -5.15 15.29
N PHE A 252 -35.16 -3.94 15.30
CA PHE A 252 -34.92 -2.96 14.23
C PHE A 252 -33.41 -2.63 14.10
N LEU A 253 -32.73 -2.36 15.20
CA LEU A 253 -31.28 -2.07 15.19
C LEU A 253 -30.48 -3.27 14.70
N LYS A 254 -30.84 -4.49 15.09
CA LYS A 254 -30.18 -5.72 14.64
C LYS A 254 -30.34 -5.95 13.14
N ASP A 255 -31.53 -5.78 12.61
CA ASP A 255 -31.82 -5.98 11.19
C ASP A 255 -31.13 -4.94 10.29
N HIS A 256 -30.99 -3.71 10.79
CA HIS A 256 -30.37 -2.61 10.06
C HIS A 256 -28.89 -2.42 10.33
N ALA A 257 -28.32 -3.11 11.34
CA ALA A 257 -26.88 -3.10 11.61
C ALA A 257 -26.07 -3.81 10.51
N ALA A 258 -26.69 -4.74 9.79
CA ALA A 258 -26.11 -5.36 8.61
C ALA A 258 -26.24 -4.42 7.40
N VAL A 259 -25.30 -3.49 7.24
CA VAL A 259 -25.28 -2.57 6.11
C VAL A 259 -25.10 -3.37 4.82
N SER A 260 -26.15 -3.42 4.00
CA SER A 260 -26.09 -4.02 2.67
C SER A 260 -25.42 -3.07 1.69
N MET A 261 -24.45 -3.55 0.94
CA MET A 261 -23.74 -2.81 -0.11
C MET A 261 -24.00 -3.47 -1.48
N PRO A 262 -25.18 -3.34 -2.05
CA PRO A 262 -25.57 -4.05 -3.28
C PRO A 262 -24.74 -3.64 -4.50
N ALA A 263 -24.28 -2.39 -4.60
CA ALA A 263 -23.41 -1.97 -5.69
C ALA A 263 -22.03 -2.66 -5.59
N PHE A 264 -21.44 -2.69 -4.39
CA PHE A 264 -20.19 -3.41 -4.12
C PHE A 264 -20.31 -4.91 -4.41
N GLU A 265 -21.41 -5.54 -3.98
CA GLU A 265 -21.64 -6.97 -4.26
C GLU A 265 -21.81 -7.25 -5.74
N ARG A 266 -22.57 -6.42 -6.46
CA ARG A 266 -22.72 -6.53 -7.93
C ARG A 266 -21.40 -6.34 -8.65
N ALA A 267 -20.60 -5.34 -8.24
CA ALA A 267 -19.28 -5.13 -8.81
C ALA A 267 -18.36 -6.33 -8.57
N ARG A 268 -18.30 -6.87 -7.35
CA ARG A 268 -17.47 -8.01 -6.98
C ARG A 268 -17.85 -9.29 -7.74
N LYS A 269 -19.13 -9.58 -7.88
CA LYS A 269 -19.65 -10.75 -8.62
C LYS A 269 -19.63 -10.56 -10.13
N GLY A 270 -19.60 -9.32 -10.62
CA GLY A 270 -19.64 -8.95 -12.03
C GLY A 270 -18.27 -8.69 -12.65
N LYS A 271 -18.15 -7.56 -13.32
CA LYS A 271 -16.95 -7.18 -14.10
C LYS A 271 -15.67 -7.16 -13.26
N PHE A 272 -15.75 -6.69 -12.02
CA PHE A 272 -14.60 -6.64 -11.09
C PHE A 272 -14.03 -8.03 -10.81
N GLY A 273 -14.89 -8.98 -10.43
CA GLY A 273 -14.48 -10.35 -10.15
C GLY A 273 -13.86 -11.03 -11.37
N ILE A 274 -14.48 -10.85 -12.54
CA ILE A 274 -13.98 -11.43 -13.81
C ILE A 274 -12.64 -10.81 -14.20
N LEU A 275 -12.49 -9.48 -14.17
CA LEU A 275 -11.25 -8.82 -14.54
C LEU A 275 -10.10 -9.16 -13.58
N ASN A 276 -10.38 -9.24 -12.28
CA ASN A 276 -9.38 -9.66 -11.30
C ASN A 276 -8.98 -11.14 -11.49
N ALA A 277 -9.96 -12.01 -11.74
CA ALA A 277 -9.70 -13.42 -12.03
C ALA A 277 -8.87 -13.59 -13.33
N THR A 278 -9.20 -12.84 -14.39
CA THR A 278 -8.41 -12.86 -15.65
C THR A 278 -7.00 -12.34 -15.46
N GLY A 279 -6.80 -11.26 -14.68
CA GLY A 279 -5.47 -10.75 -14.35
C GLY A 279 -4.61 -11.80 -13.61
N ASN A 280 -5.19 -12.48 -12.63
CA ASN A 280 -4.51 -13.55 -11.90
C ASN A 280 -4.22 -14.78 -12.78
N ALA A 281 -5.16 -15.19 -13.65
CA ALA A 281 -4.96 -16.29 -14.59
C ALA A 281 -3.84 -15.98 -15.59
N VAL A 282 -3.79 -14.77 -16.13
CA VAL A 282 -2.72 -14.31 -17.04
C VAL A 282 -1.36 -14.34 -16.33
N SER A 283 -1.29 -13.90 -15.08
CA SER A 283 -0.06 -13.94 -14.27
C SER A 283 0.41 -15.39 -14.02
N ALA A 284 -0.52 -16.31 -13.74
CA ALA A 284 -0.21 -17.73 -13.54
C ALA A 284 0.29 -18.40 -14.84
N LEU A 285 -0.31 -18.08 -15.98
CA LEU A 285 0.15 -18.56 -17.29
C LEU A 285 1.56 -18.07 -17.61
N LEU A 286 1.87 -16.81 -17.33
CA LEU A 286 3.22 -16.28 -17.52
C LEU A 286 4.24 -17.03 -16.66
N MET A 287 3.90 -17.27 -15.40
CA MET A 287 4.76 -18.04 -14.49
C MET A 287 5.02 -19.45 -15.06
N GLY A 288 3.98 -20.13 -15.57
CA GLY A 288 4.09 -21.41 -16.24
C GLY A 288 5.00 -21.36 -17.47
N LEU A 289 4.90 -20.33 -18.30
CA LEU A 289 5.78 -20.14 -19.47
C LEU A 289 7.24 -19.90 -19.08
N ALA A 290 7.48 -19.13 -18.00
CA ALA A 290 8.83 -18.95 -17.47
C ALA A 290 9.44 -20.26 -16.95
N TYR A 291 8.65 -21.08 -16.25
CA TYR A 291 9.09 -22.41 -15.82
C TYR A 291 9.40 -23.29 -17.01
N LEU A 292 8.52 -23.31 -18.01
CA LEU A 292 8.73 -24.09 -19.22
C LEU A 292 10.03 -23.69 -19.93
N PHE A 293 10.31 -22.37 -20.03
CA PHE A 293 11.56 -21.87 -20.64
C PHE A 293 12.80 -22.34 -19.85
N VAL A 294 12.79 -22.26 -18.52
CA VAL A 294 13.90 -22.75 -17.66
C VAL A 294 14.07 -24.24 -17.83
N CYS A 295 12.97 -25.03 -17.76
CA CYS A 295 13.01 -26.48 -17.88
C CYS A 295 13.48 -26.94 -19.29
N LEU A 296 13.09 -26.27 -20.34
CA LEU A 296 13.55 -26.60 -21.72
C LEU A 296 15.05 -26.33 -21.88
N LYS A 297 15.58 -25.24 -21.29
CA LYS A 297 17.03 -24.98 -21.28
C LYS A 297 17.81 -26.02 -20.49
N ALA A 298 17.28 -26.44 -19.33
CA ALA A 298 17.88 -27.52 -18.52
C ALA A 298 17.86 -28.86 -19.25
N TYR A 299 16.73 -29.22 -19.87
CA TYR A 299 16.60 -30.44 -20.67
C TYR A 299 17.57 -30.44 -21.86
N GLY A 300 17.82 -29.28 -22.45
CA GLY A 300 18.85 -29.10 -23.48
C GLY A 300 20.29 -29.16 -22.94
N GLY A 301 20.53 -29.39 -21.65
CA GLY A 301 21.85 -29.55 -21.05
C GLY A 301 22.60 -28.25 -20.79
N ALA A 302 21.92 -27.10 -20.74
CA ALA A 302 22.55 -25.81 -20.47
C ALA A 302 23.04 -25.67 -19.02
N PHE A 303 22.36 -26.35 -18.07
CA PHE A 303 22.70 -26.34 -16.65
C PHE A 303 22.02 -27.52 -15.92
N GLY A 304 22.53 -27.87 -14.72
CA GLY A 304 22.02 -28.95 -13.90
C GLY A 304 20.73 -28.64 -13.13
N LEU A 305 20.14 -29.66 -12.50
CA LEU A 305 18.86 -29.58 -11.77
C LEU A 305 18.88 -28.54 -10.63
N GLY A 306 20.00 -28.38 -9.93
CA GLY A 306 20.14 -27.36 -8.90
C GLY A 306 19.94 -25.93 -9.45
N ALA A 307 20.49 -25.66 -10.63
CA ALA A 307 20.34 -24.35 -11.29
C ALA A 307 18.90 -24.12 -11.78
N VAL A 308 18.11 -25.16 -12.09
CA VAL A 308 16.68 -25.04 -12.41
C VAL A 308 15.94 -24.42 -11.22
N THR A 309 16.15 -24.93 -10.01
CA THR A 309 15.53 -24.40 -8.78
C THR A 309 15.89 -22.94 -8.58
N GLN A 310 17.18 -22.58 -8.78
CA GLN A 310 17.64 -21.20 -8.67
C GLN A 310 16.97 -20.28 -9.67
N TYR A 311 16.96 -20.62 -10.95
CA TYR A 311 16.43 -19.76 -12.00
C TYR A 311 14.91 -19.63 -11.95
N VAL A 312 14.21 -20.70 -11.60
CA VAL A 312 12.75 -20.67 -11.37
C VAL A 312 12.42 -19.71 -10.22
N GLY A 313 13.10 -19.84 -9.08
CA GLY A 313 12.89 -18.98 -7.92
C GLY A 313 13.25 -17.51 -8.21
N ALA A 314 14.36 -17.26 -8.91
CA ALA A 314 14.79 -15.93 -9.30
C ALA A 314 13.78 -15.26 -10.28
N ALA A 315 13.35 -16.00 -11.31
CA ALA A 315 12.35 -15.53 -12.27
C ALA A 315 11.02 -15.21 -11.59
N THR A 316 10.55 -16.10 -10.70
CA THR A 316 9.32 -15.86 -9.92
C THR A 316 9.36 -14.54 -9.16
N ASN A 317 10.42 -14.30 -8.39
CA ASN A 317 10.56 -13.07 -7.61
C ASN A 317 10.71 -11.82 -8.50
N PHE A 318 11.39 -11.96 -9.63
CA PHE A 318 11.52 -10.89 -10.62
C PHE A 318 10.14 -10.48 -11.18
N PHE A 319 9.31 -11.44 -11.56
CA PHE A 319 7.95 -11.19 -12.06
C PHE A 319 7.05 -10.56 -11.00
N VAL A 320 7.10 -11.08 -9.77
CA VAL A 320 6.36 -10.52 -8.64
C VAL A 320 6.79 -9.05 -8.38
N GLY A 321 8.09 -8.77 -8.50
CA GLY A 321 8.61 -7.41 -8.38
C GLY A 321 8.09 -6.47 -9.46
N ILE A 322 8.14 -6.86 -10.74
CA ILE A 322 7.63 -6.06 -11.86
C ILE A 322 6.11 -5.85 -11.71
N GLY A 323 5.35 -6.91 -11.44
CA GLY A 323 3.91 -6.82 -11.20
C GLY A 323 3.59 -5.86 -10.05
N GLY A 324 4.36 -5.92 -8.97
CA GLY A 324 4.25 -5.01 -7.83
C GLY A 324 4.44 -3.53 -8.20
N LEU A 325 5.38 -3.20 -9.09
CA LEU A 325 5.54 -1.82 -9.58
C LEU A 325 4.34 -1.35 -10.41
N PHE A 326 3.80 -2.20 -11.29
CA PHE A 326 2.62 -1.84 -12.06
C PHE A 326 1.38 -1.67 -11.16
N THR A 327 1.22 -2.53 -10.15
CA THR A 327 0.17 -2.38 -9.14
C THR A 327 0.35 -1.06 -8.39
N ALA A 328 1.56 -0.73 -7.96
CA ALA A 328 1.85 0.54 -7.29
C ALA A 328 1.52 1.77 -8.15
N VAL A 329 1.69 1.70 -9.47
CA VAL A 329 1.24 2.76 -10.40
C VAL A 329 -0.29 2.89 -10.40
N GLY A 330 -1.00 1.77 -10.36
CA GLY A 330 -2.47 1.74 -10.23
C GLY A 330 -2.93 2.36 -8.91
N ASP A 331 -2.35 1.92 -7.81
CA ASP A 331 -2.66 2.42 -6.46
C ASP A 331 -2.30 3.90 -6.29
N CYS A 332 -1.21 4.36 -6.91
CA CYS A 332 -0.84 5.77 -6.96
C CYS A 332 -1.92 6.63 -7.64
N ARG A 333 -2.48 6.15 -8.76
CA ARG A 333 -3.60 6.83 -9.44
C ARG A 333 -4.88 6.80 -8.61
N PHE A 334 -5.19 5.66 -8.02
CA PHE A 334 -6.33 5.51 -7.12
C PHE A 334 -6.24 6.46 -5.94
N ASN A 335 -5.06 6.60 -5.35
CA ASN A 335 -4.84 7.42 -4.15
C ASN A 335 -4.77 8.93 -4.42
N ALA A 336 -4.54 9.33 -5.66
CA ALA A 336 -4.28 10.74 -6.00
C ALA A 336 -5.41 11.71 -5.62
N PRO A 337 -6.71 11.43 -5.87
CA PRO A 337 -7.80 12.31 -5.44
C PRO A 337 -7.87 12.48 -3.92
N TYR A 338 -7.62 11.41 -3.16
CA TYR A 338 -7.61 11.47 -1.69
C TYR A 338 -6.46 12.31 -1.15
N LEU A 339 -5.26 12.14 -1.71
CA LEU A 339 -4.11 12.98 -1.37
C LEU A 339 -4.32 14.42 -1.78
N LYS A 340 -4.98 14.68 -2.91
CA LYS A 340 -5.31 16.04 -3.32
C LYS A 340 -6.21 16.71 -2.28
N THR A 341 -7.31 16.07 -1.91
CA THR A 341 -8.23 16.61 -0.89
C THR A 341 -7.52 16.83 0.46
N LEU A 342 -6.65 15.91 0.86
CA LEU A 342 -5.83 16.06 2.07
C LEU A 342 -4.95 17.32 1.98
N TYR A 343 -4.27 17.53 0.86
CA TYR A 343 -3.41 18.70 0.70
C TYR A 343 -4.19 19.99 0.50
N ASP A 344 -5.35 19.94 -0.16
CA ASP A 344 -6.24 21.09 -0.27
C ASP A 344 -6.69 21.56 1.13
N TYR A 345 -6.94 20.64 2.07
CA TYR A 345 -7.22 20.94 3.46
C TYR A 345 -5.98 21.50 4.21
N LEU A 346 -4.84 20.82 4.11
CA LEU A 346 -3.62 21.22 4.83
C LEU A 346 -3.03 22.55 4.32
N ASP A 347 -3.21 22.86 3.05
CA ASP A 347 -2.72 24.08 2.39
C ASP A 347 -3.67 25.27 2.54
N LEU A 348 -4.83 25.14 3.20
CA LEU A 348 -5.72 26.26 3.49
C LEU A 348 -4.92 27.40 4.14
N PRO A 349 -5.05 28.65 3.67
CA PRO A 349 -4.28 29.74 4.22
C PRO A 349 -4.70 30.02 5.67
N ASN A 350 -3.72 30.28 6.54
CA ASN A 350 -4.01 30.78 7.87
C ASN A 350 -4.14 32.33 7.79
N LYS A 351 -5.34 32.82 8.00
CA LYS A 351 -5.67 34.25 7.97
C LYS A 351 -5.65 34.88 9.36
N MET A 352 -5.54 34.06 10.41
CA MET A 352 -5.58 34.52 11.79
C MET A 352 -4.36 35.40 12.11
N TYR A 353 -4.64 36.61 12.54
CA TYR A 353 -3.59 37.53 13.02
C TYR A 353 -3.07 37.04 14.37
N LYS A 354 -1.79 36.70 14.41
CA LYS A 354 -1.08 36.38 15.66
C LYS A 354 -0.30 37.60 16.08
N GLY A 355 -0.76 38.23 17.16
CA GLY A 355 -0.01 39.34 17.76
C GLY A 355 1.38 38.93 18.20
N SER A 356 2.34 39.81 18.09
CA SER A 356 3.73 39.60 18.51
C SER A 356 4.02 39.99 19.96
N LEU A 357 3.08 40.68 20.60
CA LEU A 357 3.22 41.17 21.97
C LEU A 357 2.58 40.17 22.94
N THR A 358 3.34 39.81 23.99
CA THR A 358 2.80 39.06 25.13
C THR A 358 2.00 40.02 26.03
N THR A 359 0.93 39.46 26.64
CA THR A 359 0.14 40.23 27.63
C THR A 359 1.04 40.67 28.77
N GLU A 360 1.05 41.96 29.05
CA GLU A 360 1.82 42.54 30.17
C GLU A 360 1.29 41.96 31.49
N LYS A 361 2.17 41.46 32.35
CA LYS A 361 1.77 41.00 33.69
C LYS A 361 1.64 42.23 34.60
N ARG A 362 0.42 42.72 34.75
CA ARG A 362 0.13 43.88 35.65
C ARG A 362 0.00 43.38 37.09
N SER A 363 0.62 44.15 38.00
CA SER A 363 0.59 43.84 39.44
C SER A 363 -0.81 43.99 40.05
N ASP A 364 -1.66 44.87 39.47
CA ASP A 364 -3.05 45.11 39.88
C ASP A 364 -4.04 44.06 39.35
N ARG A 365 -3.60 43.18 38.43
CA ARG A 365 -4.43 42.18 37.73
C ARG A 365 -5.68 42.75 37.04
N GLN A 366 -5.72 44.05 36.79
CA GLN A 366 -6.81 44.72 36.08
C GLN A 366 -6.48 44.79 34.60
N TYR A 367 -7.26 44.12 33.78
CA TYR A 367 -7.14 44.12 32.32
C TYR A 367 -8.45 44.60 31.72
N THR A 368 -8.34 45.58 30.82
CA THR A 368 -9.48 46.02 30.01
C THR A 368 -9.42 45.26 28.67
N VAL A 369 -10.53 44.65 28.31
CA VAL A 369 -10.70 44.00 27.01
C VAL A 369 -11.67 44.85 26.21
N GLU A 370 -11.22 45.39 25.09
CA GLU A 370 -12.03 46.19 24.19
C GLU A 370 -12.20 45.47 22.88
N PHE A 371 -13.44 45.40 22.39
CA PHE A 371 -13.77 44.89 21.07
C PHE A 371 -14.00 46.08 20.15
N LEU A 372 -13.04 46.34 19.26
CA LEU A 372 -13.12 47.37 18.24
C LEU A 372 -13.40 46.72 16.88
N ASP A 373 -14.48 47.13 16.24
CA ASP A 373 -14.90 46.61 14.94
C ASP A 373 -14.94 45.06 14.85
N CYS A 374 -15.33 44.42 15.96
CA CYS A 374 -15.37 42.97 16.07
C CYS A 374 -16.60 42.42 15.36
N LEU A 375 -16.37 41.56 14.35
CA LEU A 375 -17.43 40.82 13.68
C LEU A 375 -17.64 39.45 14.38
N LEU A 376 -18.87 39.23 14.86
CA LEU A 376 -19.31 37.95 15.35
C LEU A 376 -19.91 37.16 14.19
N TYR A 377 -19.29 36.00 13.89
CA TYR A 377 -19.70 35.13 12.77
C TYR A 377 -20.66 34.02 13.20
N THR A 378 -21.16 34.04 14.43
CA THR A 378 -22.12 33.05 14.92
C THR A 378 -23.54 33.58 14.78
N SER A 379 -24.42 32.77 14.17
CA SER A 379 -25.86 33.08 14.05
C SER A 379 -26.61 33.06 15.39
N ASP A 380 -26.03 32.46 16.43
CA ASP A 380 -26.67 32.23 17.74
C ASP A 380 -26.43 33.36 18.76
N ALA A 381 -25.80 34.44 18.36
CA ALA A 381 -25.60 35.61 19.24
C ALA A 381 -26.86 36.49 19.41
N ALA A 382 -28.00 36.06 18.88
CA ALA A 382 -29.26 36.83 18.89
C ALA A 382 -30.37 36.25 19.79
N ASP A 383 -30.10 35.14 20.53
CA ASP A 383 -31.08 34.55 21.45
C ASP A 383 -30.70 34.81 22.92
#